data_abf143c850f74b226a270c2889718ea8
#
_entry.id   abf143c850f74b226a270c2889718ea8
#
_cell.length_a   1.000
_cell.length_b   1.000
_cell.length_c   1.000
_cell.angle_alpha   90.00
_cell.angle_beta   90.00
_cell.angle_gamma   90.00
#
_symmetry.space_group_name_H-M   'P 1'
#
loop_
_entity.id
_entity.type
_entity.pdbx_description
1 polymer ?
#
loop_
_entity_poly.entity_id
_entity_poly.type
_entity_poly.pdbx_seq_one_letter_code
_entity_poly.pdbx_strand_id
1 'polypeptide(L)'
;MTTYMLLYIGPPTGPDASHEGWPEWFQSLGDKLVDVGSPMTSGFVVRGDGVTSEAELSLNGYSLIRAEDPSEVHDLLRTHPLLADGSPYRVDVFGLPRK
;
A
#
# COMPACT_ATOMS: atom_id res chain seq x y z
N MET A 1 -10.16 16.14 -5.99
CA MET A 1 -9.20 15.04 -5.95
C MET A 1 -9.85 13.74 -5.52
N THR A 2 -9.35 12.63 -6.01
CA THR A 2 -9.85 11.31 -5.64
C THR A 2 -8.94 10.72 -4.57
N THR A 3 -9.52 10.02 -3.61
CA THR A 3 -8.75 9.25 -2.61
C THR A 3 -8.42 7.88 -3.18
N TYR A 4 -7.18 7.47 -3.00
CA TYR A 4 -6.69 6.18 -3.46
C TYR A 4 -6.17 5.38 -2.28
N MET A 5 -6.46 4.09 -2.27
CA MET A 5 -5.89 3.16 -1.30
C MET A 5 -4.70 2.48 -1.95
N LEU A 6 -3.57 2.52 -1.27
CA LEU A 6 -2.36 1.83 -1.66
C LEU A 6 -2.24 0.56 -0.83
N LEU A 7 -2.12 -0.57 -1.51
CA LEU A 7 -1.95 -1.87 -0.84
C LEU A 7 -0.53 -2.37 -1.14
N TYR A 8 0.22 -2.60 -0.09
CA TYR A 8 1.63 -3.04 -0.20
C TYR A 8 1.69 -4.55 -0.18
N ILE A 9 2.04 -5.15 -1.31
CA ILE A 9 1.95 -6.60 -1.54
C ILE A 9 3.33 -7.16 -1.88
N GLY A 10 3.63 -8.32 -1.32
CA GLY A 10 4.88 -9.02 -1.58
C GLY A 10 5.21 -10.03 -0.49
N PRO A 11 6.46 -10.47 -0.43
CA PRO A 11 6.88 -11.39 0.62
C PRO A 11 6.64 -10.81 2.01
N PRO A 12 6.35 -11.65 3.02
CA PRO A 12 6.13 -11.16 4.38
C PRO A 12 7.31 -10.32 4.87
N THR A 13 7.02 -9.16 5.47
CA THR A 13 8.05 -8.35 6.11
C THR A 13 8.25 -8.89 7.52
N GLY A 14 9.51 -9.19 7.86
CA GLY A 14 9.84 -9.60 9.21
C GLY A 14 9.95 -8.41 10.16
N PRO A 15 10.13 -8.68 11.45
CA PRO A 15 10.28 -7.60 12.44
C PRO A 15 11.50 -6.71 12.18
N ASP A 16 12.46 -7.21 11.43
CA ASP A 16 13.68 -6.48 11.09
C ASP A 16 13.58 -5.74 9.76
N ALA A 17 12.38 -5.69 9.16
CA ALA A 17 12.18 -5.01 7.89
C ALA A 17 12.53 -3.53 8.02
N SER A 18 13.34 -3.03 7.09
CA SER A 18 13.72 -1.63 7.08
C SER A 18 12.55 -0.76 6.64
N HIS A 19 12.29 0.28 7.42
CA HIS A 19 11.32 1.31 7.06
C HIS A 19 12.03 2.59 6.63
N GLU A 20 13.27 2.46 6.19
CA GLU A 20 14.09 3.58 5.76
C GLU A 20 13.44 4.27 4.56
N GLY A 21 13.38 5.59 4.62
CA GLY A 21 12.81 6.40 3.54
C GLY A 21 11.30 6.58 3.61
N TRP A 22 10.57 5.78 4.39
CA TRP A 22 9.11 5.89 4.47
C TRP A 22 8.64 7.22 5.07
N PRO A 23 9.18 7.68 6.22
CA PRO A 23 8.75 8.96 6.76
C PRO A 23 8.99 10.12 5.80
N GLU A 24 10.11 10.11 5.10
CA GLU A 24 10.45 11.15 4.13
C GLU A 24 9.49 11.11 2.94
N TRP A 25 9.11 9.90 2.48
CA TRP A 25 8.17 9.78 1.39
C TRP A 25 6.79 10.32 1.79
N PHE A 26 6.29 9.94 2.97
CA PHE A 26 5.02 10.45 3.45
C PHE A 26 5.05 11.97 3.61
N GLN A 27 6.15 12.51 4.13
CA GLN A 27 6.31 13.95 4.28
C GLN A 27 6.29 14.66 2.94
N SER A 28 6.85 14.05 1.90
CA SER A 28 6.87 14.63 0.56
C SER A 28 5.48 14.77 -0.06
N LEU A 29 4.52 13.99 0.41
CA LEU A 29 3.14 14.06 -0.10
C LEU A 29 2.40 15.31 0.39
N GLY A 30 2.80 15.86 1.53
CA GLY A 30 2.13 17.04 2.08
C GLY A 30 0.64 16.80 2.32
N ASP A 31 -0.19 17.67 1.78
CA ASP A 31 -1.64 17.60 1.93
C ASP A 31 -2.29 16.48 1.10
N LYS A 32 -1.53 15.79 0.26
CA LYS A 32 -2.02 14.63 -0.47
C LYS A 32 -2.06 13.38 0.38
N LEU A 33 -1.40 13.38 1.53
CA LEU A 33 -1.46 12.27 2.47
C LEU A 33 -2.78 12.34 3.25
N VAL A 34 -3.61 11.30 3.13
CA VAL A 34 -4.87 11.20 3.86
C VAL A 34 -4.67 10.42 5.16
N ASP A 35 -3.98 9.28 5.06
CA ASP A 35 -3.71 8.41 6.20
C ASP A 35 -2.45 7.61 5.90
N VAL A 36 -1.48 7.62 6.80
CA VAL A 36 -0.29 6.78 6.64
C VAL A 36 -0.64 5.30 6.65
N GLY A 37 -1.78 4.95 7.23
CA GLY A 37 -2.25 3.59 7.28
C GLY A 37 -1.60 2.77 8.37
N SER A 38 -1.50 1.48 8.13
CA SER A 38 -0.97 0.55 9.11
C SER A 38 -0.27 -0.61 8.43
N PRO A 39 0.81 -1.13 9.02
CA PRO A 39 1.28 -2.45 8.61
C PRO A 39 0.23 -3.49 8.97
N MET A 40 0.23 -4.58 8.22
CA MET A 40 -0.69 -5.68 8.44
C MET A 40 0.07 -6.93 8.84
N THR A 41 -0.58 -7.75 9.66
CA THR A 41 -0.05 -9.06 10.06
C THR A 41 -0.56 -10.12 9.08
N SER A 42 -0.46 -11.40 9.45
CA SER A 42 -0.96 -12.49 8.63
C SER A 42 -2.47 -12.37 8.41
N GLY A 43 -2.91 -12.82 7.25
CA GLY A 43 -4.32 -12.78 6.89
C GLY A 43 -4.86 -14.14 6.50
N PHE A 44 -6.18 -14.23 6.40
CA PHE A 44 -6.85 -15.43 5.93
C PHE A 44 -8.02 -15.05 5.03
N VAL A 45 -8.47 -16.01 4.25
CA VAL A 45 -9.56 -15.83 3.30
C VAL A 45 -10.77 -16.61 3.78
N VAL A 46 -11.95 -15.99 3.74
CA VAL A 46 -13.22 -16.64 4.01
C VAL A 46 -14.04 -16.58 2.71
N ARG A 47 -14.48 -17.74 2.24
CA ARG A 47 -15.28 -17.81 1.01
C ARG A 47 -16.76 -17.93 1.35
N GLY A 48 -17.61 -17.69 0.35
CA GLY A 48 -19.05 -17.71 0.51
C GLY A 48 -19.61 -19.07 0.92
N ASP A 49 -18.87 -20.15 0.69
CA ASP A 49 -19.23 -21.51 1.12
C ASP A 49 -18.77 -21.82 2.55
N GLY A 50 -18.16 -20.85 3.23
CA GLY A 50 -17.66 -21.02 4.59
C GLY A 50 -16.25 -21.57 4.70
N VAL A 51 -15.63 -21.92 3.57
CA VAL A 51 -14.26 -22.44 3.57
C VAL A 51 -13.27 -21.29 3.84
N THR A 52 -12.32 -21.55 4.73
CA THR A 52 -11.24 -20.60 5.03
C THR A 52 -9.91 -21.15 4.56
N SER A 53 -9.03 -20.25 4.18
CA SER A 53 -7.66 -20.60 3.80
C SER A 53 -6.73 -19.44 4.09
N GLU A 54 -5.41 -19.72 4.11
CA GLU A 54 -4.43 -18.65 4.23
C GLU A 54 -4.48 -17.75 2.99
N ALA A 55 -4.19 -16.47 3.20
CA ALA A 55 -4.09 -15.54 2.07
C ALA A 55 -2.92 -15.94 1.18
N GLU A 56 -3.16 -16.03 -0.14
CA GLU A 56 -2.14 -16.42 -1.09
C GLU A 56 -1.05 -15.37 -1.26
N LEU A 57 -1.42 -14.11 -1.10
CA LEU A 57 -0.50 -12.99 -1.20
C LEU A 57 -0.38 -12.32 0.17
N SER A 58 0.84 -11.95 0.50
CA SER A 58 1.07 -11.18 1.72
C SER A 58 0.71 -9.73 1.46
N LEU A 59 -0.35 -9.28 2.11
CA LEU A 59 -0.73 -7.88 2.15
C LEU A 59 -0.05 -7.28 3.38
N ASN A 60 0.99 -6.50 3.13
CA ASN A 60 1.89 -6.04 4.20
C ASN A 60 1.45 -4.74 4.86
N GLY A 61 0.49 -4.05 4.27
CA GLY A 61 0.02 -2.80 4.84
C GLY A 61 -0.78 -2.01 3.82
N TYR A 62 -1.25 -0.84 4.26
CA TYR A 62 -1.99 0.07 3.40
C TYR A 62 -1.69 1.52 3.76
N SER A 63 -1.95 2.41 2.82
CA SER A 63 -1.97 3.86 3.05
C SER A 63 -3.08 4.47 2.21
N LEU A 64 -3.53 5.66 2.59
CA LEU A 64 -4.51 6.42 1.82
C LEU A 64 -3.88 7.73 1.39
N ILE A 65 -3.97 8.01 0.10
CA ILE A 65 -3.51 9.29 -0.46
C ILE A 65 -4.61 9.87 -1.34
N ARG A 66 -4.48 11.12 -1.71
CA ARG A 66 -5.36 11.73 -2.70
C ARG A 66 -4.54 12.31 -3.84
N ALA A 67 -5.12 12.26 -5.03
CA ALA A 67 -4.49 12.75 -6.24
C ALA A 67 -5.56 13.14 -7.25
N GLU A 68 -5.16 13.90 -8.26
CA GLU A 68 -6.09 14.36 -9.30
C GLU A 68 -6.55 13.20 -10.17
N ASP A 69 -5.65 12.27 -10.49
CA ASP A 69 -5.92 11.18 -11.41
C ASP A 69 -4.89 10.05 -11.20
N PRO A 70 -5.09 8.87 -11.84
CA PRO A 70 -4.14 7.77 -11.72
C PRO A 70 -2.72 8.10 -12.18
N SER A 71 -2.57 9.01 -13.13
CA SER A 71 -1.26 9.42 -13.61
C SER A 71 -0.46 10.11 -12.50
N GLU A 72 -1.12 10.95 -11.72
CA GLU A 72 -0.46 11.59 -10.57
C GLU A 72 -0.06 10.56 -9.51
N VAL A 73 -0.91 9.56 -9.25
CA VAL A 73 -0.56 8.48 -8.31
C VAL A 73 0.70 7.76 -8.79
N HIS A 74 0.76 7.45 -10.07
CA HIS A 74 1.93 6.81 -10.66
C HIS A 74 3.20 7.65 -10.44
N ASP A 75 3.11 8.95 -10.65
CA ASP A 75 4.23 9.85 -10.44
C ASP A 75 4.67 9.90 -8.98
N LEU A 76 3.71 9.94 -8.05
CA LEU A 76 4.02 9.95 -6.61
C LEU A 76 4.69 8.66 -6.17
N LEU A 77 4.33 7.53 -6.77
CA LEU A 77 4.89 6.23 -6.41
C LEU A 77 6.31 6.01 -6.93
N ARG A 78 6.79 6.82 -7.87
CA ARG A 78 8.14 6.68 -8.41
C ARG A 78 9.23 6.77 -7.35
N THR A 79 8.99 7.50 -6.30
CA THR A 79 9.96 7.71 -5.22
C THR A 79 9.65 6.88 -3.99
N HIS A 80 8.65 5.99 -4.08
CA HIS A 80 8.28 5.16 -2.94
C HIS A 80 9.40 4.16 -2.63
N PRO A 81 9.85 4.09 -1.37
CA PRO A 81 10.99 3.22 -1.02
C PRO A 81 10.75 1.74 -1.26
N LEU A 82 9.49 1.29 -1.24
CA LEU A 82 9.15 -0.11 -1.48
C LEU A 82 9.36 -0.52 -2.94
N LEU A 83 9.37 0.43 -3.86
CA LEU A 83 9.44 0.18 -5.30
C LEU A 83 10.82 0.43 -5.89
N ALA A 84 11.86 0.31 -5.08
CA ALA A 84 13.24 0.40 -5.56
C ALA A 84 13.52 -0.73 -6.56
N ASP A 85 14.48 -0.50 -7.45
CA ASP A 85 14.85 -1.48 -8.47
C ASP A 85 15.20 -2.84 -7.83
N GLY A 86 14.65 -3.90 -8.40
CA GLY A 86 14.86 -5.25 -7.89
C GLY A 86 14.02 -5.63 -6.70
N SER A 87 13.13 -4.73 -6.25
CA SER A 87 12.26 -5.04 -5.12
C SER A 87 11.25 -6.14 -5.48
N PRO A 88 11.02 -7.13 -4.59
CA PRO A 88 10.00 -8.14 -4.81
C PRO A 88 8.59 -7.64 -4.48
N TYR A 89 8.45 -6.39 -4.03
CA TYR A 89 7.17 -5.83 -3.63
C TYR A 89 6.49 -5.09 -4.76
N ARG A 90 5.18 -4.95 -4.65
CA ARG A 90 4.40 -4.11 -5.55
C ARG A 90 3.39 -3.31 -4.73
N VAL A 91 2.86 -2.25 -5.33
CA VAL A 91 1.78 -1.47 -4.73
C VAL A 91 0.57 -1.58 -5.65
N ASP A 92 -0.52 -2.14 -5.12
CA ASP A 92 -1.79 -2.17 -5.84
C ASP A 92 -2.58 -0.93 -5.43
N VAL A 93 -3.15 -0.24 -6.41
CA VAL A 93 -3.80 1.05 -6.20
C VAL A 93 -5.27 0.94 -6.54
N PHE A 94 -6.14 1.36 -5.63
CA PHE A 94 -7.58 1.36 -5.84
C PHE A 94 -8.15 2.73 -5.58
N GLY A 95 -8.93 3.25 -6.54
CA GLY A 95 -9.66 4.48 -6.34
C GLY A 95 -10.86 4.24 -5.42
N LEU A 96 -11.06 5.13 -4.46
CA LEU A 96 -12.19 5.04 -3.55
C LEU A 96 -13.26 6.01 -4.01
N PRO A 97 -14.47 5.51 -4.35
CA PRO A 97 -15.53 6.39 -4.79
C PRO A 97 -15.95 7.33 -3.67
N ARG A 98 -16.31 8.54 -4.05
CA ARG A 98 -16.82 9.53 -3.14
C ARG A 98 -18.23 9.13 -2.71
N LYS A 99 -18.45 9.19 -1.41
CA LYS A 99 -19.80 8.96 -0.89
C LYS A 99 -20.61 10.26 -0.87
#